data_fb905330020830f97f16324a336fd20c
#
_entry.id   fb905330020830f97f16324a336fd20c
#
_cell.length_a   1.000
_cell.length_b   1.000
_cell.length_c   1.000
_cell.angle_alpha   90.00
_cell.angle_beta   90.00
_cell.angle_gamma   90.00
#
_symmetry.space_group_name_H-M   'P 1'
#
loop_
_entity.id
_entity.type
_entity.pdbx_description
1 polymer ?
#
loop_
_entity_poly.entity_id
_entity_poly.type
_entity_poly.pdbx_seq_one_letter_code
_entity_poly.pdbx_strand_id
1 'polypeptide(L)'
;MKLKVEDQVVLGSVYGLTFHPNFAANRKCYVCYTVRYKQSQRGVHLHGTRVVQVSVDNNEPPKAIVDSEIEIISWLVGGHNGGCIKFGHDGMLYVSTGDGGEAFPPDGLNSGQDISNLLAAVLRINVDLPESNRAYSIPDDNPFVKLENARGEIWAYGMRNPWKMSFDRLTGALWVGDVGWELWELVYRVKAGDNFGWSLMEGRQPVHSERKRGPTPIVPPAVEIPHTEGASITGG
;
A
#
# COMPACT_ATOMS: atom_id res chain seq x y z
N MET A 1 -8.76 -12.78 -16.34
CA MET A 1 -8.12 -11.53 -16.79
C MET A 1 -6.71 -11.88 -17.21
N LYS A 2 -6.28 -11.57 -18.43
CA LYS A 2 -4.86 -11.63 -18.83
C LYS A 2 -4.34 -10.20 -18.71
N LEU A 3 -3.48 -9.96 -17.76
CA LEU A 3 -2.75 -8.69 -17.66
C LEU A 3 -1.64 -8.70 -18.72
N LYS A 4 -1.42 -7.54 -19.36
CA LYS A 4 -0.33 -7.39 -20.32
C LYS A 4 0.97 -7.29 -19.53
N VAL A 5 1.80 -8.31 -19.65
CA VAL A 5 3.11 -8.38 -19.00
C VAL A 5 4.16 -8.32 -20.09
N GLU A 6 5.16 -7.47 -19.93
CA GLU A 6 6.30 -7.39 -20.85
C GLU A 6 6.94 -8.78 -21.06
N ASP A 7 7.52 -9.05 -22.22
CA ASP A 7 8.04 -10.39 -22.59
C ASP A 7 9.03 -11.00 -21.61
N GLN A 8 9.69 -10.17 -20.82
CA GLN A 8 10.69 -10.57 -19.81
C GLN A 8 10.10 -10.76 -18.40
N VAL A 9 8.79 -10.50 -18.21
CA VAL A 9 8.15 -10.44 -16.89
C VAL A 9 7.04 -11.49 -16.80
N VAL A 10 6.88 -12.10 -15.63
CA VAL A 10 5.76 -12.97 -15.30
C VAL A 10 4.94 -12.35 -14.17
N LEU A 11 3.62 -12.55 -14.26
CA LEU A 11 2.72 -12.16 -13.18
C LEU A 11 3.06 -12.98 -11.91
N GLY A 12 3.23 -12.27 -10.81
CA GLY A 12 3.36 -12.86 -9.47
C GLY A 12 2.01 -13.02 -8.78
N SER A 13 1.88 -12.47 -7.58
CA SER A 13 0.65 -12.53 -6.78
C SER A 13 -0.25 -11.32 -7.04
N VAL A 14 -1.57 -11.52 -6.98
CA VAL A 14 -2.57 -10.44 -6.98
C VAL A 14 -2.97 -10.17 -5.53
N TYR A 15 -2.84 -8.92 -5.08
CA TYR A 15 -3.06 -8.51 -3.69
C TYR A 15 -4.37 -7.76 -3.49
N GLY A 16 -4.79 -6.97 -4.47
CA GLY A 16 -5.97 -6.12 -4.35
C GLY A 16 -6.72 -5.93 -5.66
N LEU A 17 -8.04 -5.78 -5.53
CA LEU A 17 -8.95 -5.37 -6.60
C LEU A 17 -9.97 -4.40 -6.00
N THR A 18 -10.21 -3.28 -6.68
CA THR A 18 -11.29 -2.37 -6.34
C THR A 18 -11.90 -1.76 -7.61
N PHE A 19 -13.17 -1.41 -7.54
CA PHE A 19 -13.86 -0.72 -8.61
C PHE A 19 -13.88 0.78 -8.32
N HIS A 20 -13.81 1.58 -9.37
CA HIS A 20 -13.98 3.01 -9.24
C HIS A 20 -15.34 3.36 -8.61
N PRO A 21 -15.47 4.37 -7.74
CA PRO A 21 -16.78 4.75 -7.16
C PRO A 21 -17.87 5.00 -8.20
N ASN A 22 -17.49 5.55 -9.38
CA ASN A 22 -18.40 5.77 -10.50
C ASN A 22 -18.30 4.66 -11.57
N PHE A 23 -18.10 3.40 -11.15
CA PHE A 23 -17.90 2.26 -12.05
C PHE A 23 -19.05 2.07 -13.04
N ALA A 24 -20.26 2.32 -12.63
CA ALA A 24 -21.44 2.21 -13.52
C ALA A 24 -21.30 3.08 -14.78
N ALA A 25 -20.68 4.25 -14.67
CA ALA A 25 -20.50 5.17 -15.80
C ALA A 25 -19.14 4.99 -16.49
N ASN A 26 -18.03 4.79 -15.75
CA ASN A 26 -16.69 4.83 -16.32
C ASN A 26 -16.06 3.45 -16.57
N ARG A 27 -16.65 2.39 -16.01
CA ARG A 27 -16.22 0.99 -16.18
C ARG A 27 -14.76 0.73 -15.82
N LYS A 28 -14.17 1.53 -14.91
CA LYS A 28 -12.78 1.39 -14.47
C LYS A 28 -12.67 0.51 -13.23
N CYS A 29 -11.73 -0.40 -13.23
CA CYS A 29 -11.29 -1.12 -12.04
C CYS A 29 -9.77 -1.00 -11.85
N TYR A 30 -9.32 -1.23 -10.63
CA TYR A 30 -7.91 -1.14 -10.25
C TYR A 30 -7.47 -2.46 -9.66
N VAL A 31 -6.27 -2.90 -10.05
CA VAL A 31 -5.70 -4.17 -9.62
C VAL A 31 -4.30 -3.91 -9.09
N CYS A 32 -3.99 -4.44 -7.91
CA CYS A 32 -2.64 -4.48 -7.38
C CYS A 32 -2.06 -5.88 -7.53
N TYR A 33 -0.88 -5.97 -8.14
CA TYR A 33 -0.19 -7.24 -8.34
C TYR A 33 1.32 -7.06 -8.34
N THR A 34 2.05 -8.17 -8.16
CA THR A 34 3.50 -8.19 -8.33
C THR A 34 3.90 -8.79 -9.67
N VAL A 35 5.06 -8.37 -10.13
CA VAL A 35 5.73 -8.97 -11.30
C VAL A 35 7.10 -9.55 -10.89
N ARG A 36 7.51 -10.59 -11.62
CA ARG A 36 8.84 -11.21 -11.49
C ARG A 36 9.48 -11.27 -12.85
N TYR A 37 10.74 -10.91 -12.95
CA TYR A 37 11.48 -11.03 -14.20
C TYR A 37 11.92 -12.47 -14.43
N LYS A 38 11.77 -12.99 -15.66
CA LYS A 38 12.11 -14.38 -16.04
C LYS A 38 13.57 -14.73 -15.84
N GLN A 39 14.47 -13.73 -15.92
CA GLN A 39 15.93 -13.91 -15.78
C GLN A 39 16.47 -13.34 -14.46
N SER A 40 15.65 -13.17 -13.45
CA SER A 40 16.18 -12.59 -12.23
C SER A 40 17.18 -13.51 -11.56
N GLN A 41 18.43 -13.18 -11.67
CA GLN A 41 19.31 -13.26 -10.51
C GLN A 41 18.57 -12.54 -9.39
N ARG A 42 18.54 -13.12 -8.18
CA ARG A 42 17.89 -12.57 -6.98
C ARG A 42 18.16 -11.07 -6.86
N GLY A 43 17.28 -10.24 -7.36
CA GLY A 43 17.41 -8.78 -7.43
C GLY A 43 16.14 -8.11 -6.95
N VAL A 44 16.33 -7.12 -6.12
CA VAL A 44 15.30 -6.19 -5.69
C VAL A 44 14.78 -5.43 -6.91
N HIS A 45 13.50 -5.59 -7.26
CA HIS A 45 12.90 -4.93 -8.42
C HIS A 45 12.14 -3.69 -7.95
N LEU A 46 12.67 -2.51 -8.24
CA LEU A 46 12.15 -1.20 -7.79
C LEU A 46 10.68 -0.92 -8.19
N HIS A 47 10.19 -1.55 -9.26
CA HIS A 47 8.83 -1.37 -9.77
C HIS A 47 8.09 -2.71 -9.88
N GLY A 48 8.40 -3.65 -9.00
CA GLY A 48 7.88 -5.01 -9.07
C GLY A 48 6.48 -5.17 -8.48
N THR A 49 6.03 -4.27 -7.59
CA THR A 49 4.65 -4.19 -7.12
C THR A 49 4.00 -2.99 -7.77
N ARG A 50 2.82 -3.16 -8.37
CA ARG A 50 2.17 -2.09 -9.12
C ARG A 50 0.66 -2.11 -8.99
N VAL A 51 0.07 -0.93 -9.01
CA VAL A 51 -1.38 -0.72 -9.19
C VAL A 51 -1.62 -0.30 -10.63
N VAL A 52 -2.52 -0.99 -11.29
CA VAL A 52 -2.95 -0.65 -12.65
C VAL A 52 -4.43 -0.35 -12.69
N GLN A 53 -4.85 0.55 -13.59
CA GLN A 53 -6.22 0.73 -14.02
C GLN A 53 -6.50 -0.18 -15.20
N VAL A 54 -7.66 -0.83 -15.21
CA VAL A 54 -8.15 -1.64 -16.33
C VAL A 54 -9.59 -1.25 -16.63
N SER A 55 -9.93 -1.10 -17.91
CA SER A 55 -11.32 -0.90 -18.36
C SER A 55 -12.05 -2.23 -18.46
N VAL A 56 -13.35 -2.21 -18.16
CA VAL A 56 -14.23 -3.37 -18.23
C VAL A 56 -15.30 -3.13 -19.29
N ASP A 57 -15.53 -4.09 -20.17
CA ASP A 57 -16.54 -4.00 -21.23
C ASP A 57 -17.98 -4.03 -20.68
N ASN A 58 -18.95 -3.85 -21.56
CA ASN A 58 -20.38 -3.88 -21.22
C ASN A 58 -21.04 -5.23 -21.56
N ASN A 59 -20.23 -6.27 -21.81
CA ASN A 59 -20.77 -7.59 -22.09
C ASN A 59 -21.39 -8.25 -20.83
N GLU A 60 -22.16 -9.30 -21.03
CA GLU A 60 -22.73 -10.12 -19.95
C GLU A 60 -22.24 -11.57 -20.12
N PRO A 61 -21.39 -12.08 -19.24
CA PRO A 61 -20.73 -11.41 -18.10
C PRO A 61 -19.66 -10.41 -18.55
N PRO A 62 -19.39 -9.37 -17.75
CA PRO A 62 -18.43 -8.31 -18.08
C PRO A 62 -16.99 -8.85 -18.07
N LYS A 63 -16.15 -8.34 -18.97
CA LYS A 63 -14.74 -8.74 -19.09
C LYS A 63 -13.80 -7.55 -19.08
N ALA A 64 -12.63 -7.75 -18.52
CA ALA A 64 -11.55 -6.76 -18.60
C ALA A 64 -11.04 -6.67 -20.05
N ILE A 65 -10.87 -5.44 -20.54
CA ILE A 65 -10.30 -5.16 -21.87
C ILE A 65 -8.78 -5.26 -21.73
N VAL A 66 -8.15 -6.22 -22.39
CA VAL A 66 -6.75 -6.61 -22.20
C VAL A 66 -5.77 -5.47 -22.47
N ASP A 67 -6.02 -4.67 -23.49
CA ASP A 67 -5.11 -3.59 -23.92
C ASP A 67 -5.42 -2.22 -23.26
N SER A 68 -6.27 -2.20 -22.25
CA SER A 68 -6.66 -0.99 -21.54
C SER A 68 -5.87 -0.74 -20.25
N GLU A 69 -4.86 -1.55 -19.98
CA GLU A 69 -4.05 -1.44 -18.77
C GLU A 69 -3.21 -0.16 -18.78
N ILE A 70 -3.34 0.62 -17.71
CA ILE A 70 -2.54 1.82 -17.44
C ILE A 70 -1.91 1.66 -16.07
N GLU A 71 -0.58 1.70 -15.98
CA GLU A 71 0.10 1.75 -14.69
C GLU A 71 -0.21 3.07 -13.99
N ILE A 72 -0.71 2.97 -12.75
CA ILE A 72 -0.99 4.12 -11.90
C ILE A 72 0.22 4.44 -11.04
N ILE A 73 0.66 3.49 -10.22
CA ILE A 73 1.78 3.67 -9.30
C ILE A 73 2.47 2.33 -9.08
N SER A 74 3.78 2.37 -8.87
CA SER A 74 4.58 1.17 -8.59
C SER A 74 5.62 1.41 -7.51
N TRP A 75 5.99 0.33 -6.81
CA TRP A 75 7.01 0.33 -5.77
C TRP A 75 7.79 -0.98 -5.75
N LEU A 76 8.80 -1.04 -4.90
CA LEU A 76 9.66 -2.19 -4.73
C LEU A 76 8.86 -3.45 -4.38
N VAL A 77 9.14 -4.56 -5.06
CA VAL A 77 8.67 -5.89 -4.67
C VAL A 77 9.66 -6.54 -3.72
N GLY A 78 9.16 -7.06 -2.60
CA GLY A 78 9.96 -7.76 -1.61
C GLY A 78 9.15 -8.82 -0.87
N GLY A 79 9.55 -9.14 0.35
CA GLY A 79 8.80 -10.02 1.24
C GLY A 79 7.48 -9.42 1.69
N HIS A 80 7.49 -8.13 2.04
CA HIS A 80 6.31 -7.39 2.50
C HIS A 80 5.89 -6.36 1.45
N ASN A 81 4.78 -6.62 0.77
CA ASN A 81 4.32 -5.80 -0.35
C ASN A 81 3.10 -4.92 -0.04
N GLY A 82 2.34 -5.24 1.03
CA GLY A 82 1.06 -4.62 1.26
C GLY A 82 0.07 -4.95 0.13
N GLY A 83 -0.34 -3.96 -0.65
CA GLY A 83 -1.09 -4.13 -1.90
C GLY A 83 -2.61 -4.12 -1.76
N CYS A 84 -3.15 -3.80 -0.58
CA CYS A 84 -4.56 -3.51 -0.45
C CYS A 84 -4.87 -2.14 -1.06
N ILE A 85 -5.92 -2.09 -1.89
CA ILE A 85 -6.39 -0.86 -2.54
C ILE A 85 -7.87 -0.64 -2.26
N LYS A 86 -8.24 0.58 -1.88
CA LYS A 86 -9.63 0.97 -1.56
C LYS A 86 -9.87 2.42 -1.93
N PHE A 87 -11.05 2.73 -2.42
CA PHE A 87 -11.50 4.12 -2.50
C PHE A 87 -12.07 4.58 -1.16
N GLY A 88 -11.63 5.76 -0.72
CA GLY A 88 -12.20 6.46 0.42
C GLY A 88 -13.52 7.15 0.07
N HIS A 89 -14.23 7.64 1.09
CA HIS A 89 -15.47 8.43 0.90
C HIS A 89 -15.19 9.78 0.21
N ASP A 90 -13.93 10.22 0.21
CA ASP A 90 -13.42 11.40 -0.50
C ASP A 90 -13.15 11.17 -1.99
N GLY A 91 -13.37 9.95 -2.49
CA GLY A 91 -13.13 9.57 -3.88
C GLY A 91 -11.65 9.29 -4.20
N MET A 92 -10.73 9.46 -3.25
CA MET A 92 -9.30 9.16 -3.45
C MET A 92 -9.03 7.67 -3.38
N LEU A 93 -8.03 7.21 -4.13
CA LEU A 93 -7.52 5.84 -4.04
C LEU A 93 -6.47 5.74 -2.93
N TYR A 94 -6.73 4.88 -1.96
CA TYR A 94 -5.79 4.52 -0.90
C TYR A 94 -5.09 3.21 -1.25
N VAL A 95 -3.77 3.17 -1.06
CA VAL A 95 -2.92 2.02 -1.39
C VAL A 95 -2.04 1.71 -0.19
N SER A 96 -2.08 0.48 0.31
CA SER A 96 -1.14 0.05 1.35
C SER A 96 0.16 -0.48 0.73
N THR A 97 1.29 -0.16 1.33
CA THR A 97 2.61 -0.63 0.93
C THR A 97 3.36 -1.18 2.14
N GLY A 98 3.95 -2.36 2.02
CA GLY A 98 4.80 -2.92 3.06
C GLY A 98 6.20 -2.30 3.08
N ASP A 99 7.01 -2.68 4.07
CA ASP A 99 8.39 -2.20 4.22
C ASP A 99 9.35 -2.77 3.15
N GLY A 100 8.88 -3.68 2.30
CA GLY A 100 9.65 -4.30 1.23
C GLY A 100 10.68 -5.32 1.73
N GLY A 101 10.86 -5.44 3.04
CA GLY A 101 11.83 -6.32 3.68
C GLY A 101 11.40 -7.78 3.72
N GLU A 102 12.33 -8.61 4.16
CA GLU A 102 12.09 -10.00 4.58
C GLU A 102 11.81 -10.04 6.09
N ALA A 103 11.48 -11.23 6.62
CA ALA A 103 11.25 -11.39 8.05
C ALA A 103 12.50 -11.04 8.89
N PHE A 104 13.69 -11.32 8.35
CA PHE A 104 14.98 -11.06 9.00
C PHE A 104 16.00 -10.49 8.00
N PRO A 105 16.78 -9.46 8.39
CA PRO A 105 16.56 -8.64 9.60
C PRO A 105 15.26 -7.84 9.48
N PRO A 106 14.58 -7.49 10.60
CA PRO A 106 13.36 -6.67 10.56
C PRO A 106 13.67 -5.31 9.94
N ASP A 107 12.85 -4.94 8.95
CA ASP A 107 13.05 -3.71 8.16
C ASP A 107 14.50 -3.57 7.65
N GLY A 108 15.00 -4.61 6.96
CA GLY A 108 16.37 -4.61 6.42
C GLY A 108 16.66 -3.50 5.42
N LEU A 109 15.62 -2.85 4.88
CA LEU A 109 15.73 -1.69 3.97
C LEU A 109 15.70 -0.35 4.72
N ASN A 110 15.45 -0.35 6.03
CA ASN A 110 15.30 0.84 6.86
C ASN A 110 14.20 1.81 6.34
N SER A 111 13.11 1.23 5.84
CA SER A 111 12.03 1.97 5.17
C SER A 111 10.93 2.44 6.12
N GLY A 112 10.77 1.80 7.28
CA GLY A 112 9.65 2.06 8.19
C GLY A 112 9.50 3.51 8.65
N GLN A 113 10.60 4.25 8.79
CA GLN A 113 10.61 5.65 9.21
C GLN A 113 11.08 6.61 8.12
N ASP A 114 11.32 6.12 6.90
CA ASP A 114 11.78 6.89 5.76
C ASP A 114 10.62 7.25 4.82
N ILE A 115 10.16 8.49 4.90
CA ILE A 115 9.07 9.00 4.03
C ILE A 115 9.55 9.55 2.67
N SER A 116 10.82 9.38 2.31
CA SER A 116 11.36 9.73 0.99
C SER A 116 11.04 8.70 -0.09
N ASN A 117 10.52 7.55 0.30
CA ASN A 117 10.09 6.46 -0.58
C ASN A 117 8.62 6.08 -0.32
N LEU A 118 8.07 5.11 -1.06
CA LEU A 118 6.66 4.71 -0.96
C LEU A 118 6.42 3.50 -0.05
N LEU A 119 7.43 3.00 0.66
CA LEU A 119 7.34 1.79 1.46
C LEU A 119 6.77 2.06 2.86
N ALA A 120 6.34 0.98 3.53
CA ALA A 120 5.88 1.00 4.93
C ALA A 120 4.75 2.01 5.21
N ALA A 121 3.81 2.20 4.27
CA ALA A 121 2.89 3.32 4.28
C ALA A 121 1.47 2.98 3.82
N VAL A 122 0.56 3.90 4.06
CA VAL A 122 -0.67 4.07 3.30
C VAL A 122 -0.52 5.31 2.44
N LEU A 123 -0.70 5.15 1.15
CA LEU A 123 -0.67 6.23 0.15
C LEU A 123 -2.10 6.69 -0.14
N ARG A 124 -2.27 7.98 -0.50
CA ARG A 124 -3.55 8.55 -0.96
C ARG A 124 -3.32 9.38 -2.21
N ILE A 125 -3.97 9.01 -3.31
CA ILE A 125 -3.79 9.59 -4.64
C ILE A 125 -5.13 9.84 -5.33
N ASN A 126 -5.18 10.81 -6.25
CA ASN A 126 -6.34 11.12 -7.07
C ASN A 126 -6.14 10.56 -8.49
N VAL A 127 -6.87 9.52 -8.84
CA VAL A 127 -6.80 8.85 -10.15
C VAL A 127 -7.73 9.46 -11.21
N ASP A 128 -8.55 10.43 -10.84
CA ASP A 128 -9.44 11.15 -11.76
C ASP A 128 -8.80 12.40 -12.38
N LEU A 129 -7.72 12.89 -11.78
CA LEU A 129 -6.99 14.06 -12.22
C LEU A 129 -5.52 13.71 -12.47
N PRO A 130 -5.19 13.02 -13.59
CA PRO A 130 -3.81 12.68 -13.90
C PRO A 130 -2.99 13.94 -14.24
N GLU A 131 -1.71 13.90 -13.89
CA GLU A 131 -0.74 14.93 -14.29
C GLU A 131 -0.03 14.55 -15.59
N SER A 132 0.73 15.48 -16.16
CA SER A 132 1.40 15.25 -17.45
C SER A 132 2.44 14.11 -17.43
N ASN A 133 2.99 13.81 -16.26
CA ASN A 133 4.07 12.83 -16.06
C ASN A 133 3.68 11.59 -15.24
N ARG A 134 2.41 11.51 -14.79
CA ARG A 134 1.89 10.37 -14.01
C ARG A 134 0.38 10.23 -14.17
N ALA A 135 -0.12 9.01 -14.01
CA ALA A 135 -1.53 8.68 -14.21
C ALA A 135 -2.43 9.03 -12.98
N TYR A 136 -1.96 9.89 -12.09
CA TYR A 136 -2.68 10.40 -10.91
C TYR A 136 -2.15 11.79 -10.54
N SER A 137 -2.83 12.48 -9.64
CA SER A 137 -2.31 13.65 -8.95
C SER A 137 -2.21 13.39 -7.44
N ILE A 138 -1.38 14.17 -6.77
CA ILE A 138 -1.27 14.17 -5.32
C ILE A 138 -2.23 15.23 -4.77
N PRO A 139 -3.19 14.86 -3.89
CA PRO A 139 -4.07 15.83 -3.27
C PRO A 139 -3.28 16.86 -2.43
N ASP A 140 -3.62 18.14 -2.55
CA ASP A 140 -2.93 19.24 -1.86
C ASP A 140 -3.07 19.18 -0.33
N ASP A 141 -4.09 18.45 0.17
CA ASP A 141 -4.36 18.22 1.58
C ASP A 141 -3.68 16.97 2.15
N ASN A 142 -2.84 16.29 1.37
CA ASN A 142 -1.99 15.23 1.90
C ASN A 142 -0.97 15.80 2.89
N PRO A 143 -0.70 15.08 4.00
CA PRO A 143 0.03 15.64 5.14
C PRO A 143 1.48 16.01 4.84
N PHE A 144 2.12 15.35 3.86
CA PHE A 144 3.54 15.53 3.58
C PHE A 144 3.83 16.21 2.24
N VAL A 145 2.81 16.70 1.53
CA VAL A 145 2.96 17.30 0.19
C VAL A 145 3.89 18.52 0.17
N LYS A 146 3.99 19.25 1.29
CA LYS A 146 4.84 20.44 1.43
C LYS A 146 6.16 20.18 2.16
N LEU A 147 6.42 18.94 2.56
CA LEU A 147 7.63 18.59 3.29
C LEU A 147 8.72 18.22 2.30
N GLU A 148 9.85 18.89 2.38
CA GLU A 148 11.01 18.63 1.54
C GLU A 148 11.52 17.19 1.75
N ASN A 149 11.92 16.53 0.67
CA ASN A 149 12.39 15.15 0.65
C ASN A 149 11.36 14.10 1.11
N ALA A 150 10.07 14.44 1.16
CA ALA A 150 8.99 13.51 1.44
C ALA A 150 8.22 13.15 0.16
N ARG A 151 7.69 11.94 0.12
CA ARG A 151 6.73 11.53 -0.91
C ARG A 151 5.35 12.09 -0.54
N GLY A 152 4.84 12.98 -1.37
CA GLY A 152 3.54 13.63 -1.16
C GLY A 152 2.34 12.67 -1.22
N GLU A 153 2.51 11.49 -1.81
CA GLU A 153 1.51 10.42 -1.85
C GLU A 153 1.20 9.83 -0.46
N ILE A 154 2.13 9.95 0.50
CA ILE A 154 2.00 9.33 1.82
C ILE A 154 0.89 9.99 2.62
N TRP A 155 -0.06 9.16 3.09
CA TRP A 155 -1.12 9.53 4.03
C TRP A 155 -0.75 9.24 5.48
N ALA A 156 -0.17 8.04 5.71
CA ALA A 156 0.37 7.60 7.01
C ALA A 156 1.51 6.60 6.75
N TYR A 157 2.39 6.38 7.73
CA TYR A 157 3.58 5.55 7.56
C TYR A 157 3.96 4.81 8.85
N GLY A 158 5.04 4.02 8.78
CA GLY A 158 5.55 3.29 9.93
C GLY A 158 4.81 1.97 10.18
N MET A 159 4.39 1.30 9.12
CA MET A 159 3.77 -0.02 9.13
C MET A 159 4.72 -1.06 8.54
N ARG A 160 4.60 -2.33 8.99
CA ARG A 160 5.44 -3.41 8.48
C ARG A 160 4.89 -4.01 7.18
N ASN A 161 3.69 -4.56 7.25
CA ASN A 161 3.02 -5.19 6.11
C ASN A 161 1.51 -4.99 6.22
N PRO A 162 1.00 -3.79 5.94
CA PRO A 162 -0.41 -3.46 6.03
C PRO A 162 -1.22 -4.25 5.01
N TRP A 163 -1.78 -5.38 5.47
CA TRP A 163 -2.33 -6.41 4.60
C TRP A 163 -3.72 -6.10 4.07
N LYS A 164 -4.60 -5.58 4.94
CA LYS A 164 -5.97 -5.20 4.56
C LYS A 164 -6.36 -3.87 5.18
N MET A 165 -7.17 -3.13 4.41
CA MET A 165 -7.75 -1.86 4.82
C MET A 165 -9.25 -1.90 4.60
N SER A 166 -9.98 -1.22 5.49
CA SER A 166 -11.41 -0.95 5.31
C SER A 166 -11.77 0.45 5.81
N PHE A 167 -12.79 1.03 5.19
CA PHE A 167 -13.40 2.26 5.67
C PHE A 167 -14.68 1.91 6.44
N ASP A 168 -14.78 2.41 7.65
CA ASP A 168 -16.05 2.36 8.41
C ASP A 168 -17.12 3.12 7.64
N ARG A 169 -18.25 2.46 7.36
CA ARG A 169 -19.29 3.00 6.48
C ARG A 169 -20.02 4.19 7.08
N LEU A 170 -20.09 4.30 8.40
CA LEU A 170 -20.79 5.36 9.09
C LEU A 170 -19.90 6.58 9.34
N THR A 171 -18.66 6.34 9.75
CA THR A 171 -17.74 7.40 10.19
C THR A 171 -16.73 7.82 9.13
N GLY A 172 -16.52 6.99 8.10
CA GLY A 172 -15.45 7.17 7.12
C GLY A 172 -14.05 6.88 7.68
N ALA A 173 -13.93 6.38 8.90
CA ALA A 173 -12.65 6.09 9.51
C ALA A 173 -11.94 4.95 8.76
N LEU A 174 -10.65 5.15 8.44
CA LEU A 174 -9.81 4.14 7.84
C LEU A 174 -9.25 3.22 8.94
N TRP A 175 -9.43 1.93 8.76
CA TRP A 175 -8.85 0.88 9.60
C TRP A 175 -7.90 0.02 8.78
N VAL A 176 -6.76 -0.34 9.39
CA VAL A 176 -5.71 -1.14 8.74
C VAL A 176 -5.28 -2.26 9.67
N GLY A 177 -5.29 -3.49 9.16
CA GLY A 177 -4.63 -4.63 9.78
C GLY A 177 -3.21 -4.74 9.24
N ASP A 178 -2.24 -4.66 10.16
CA ASP A 178 -0.81 -4.71 9.85
C ASP A 178 -0.19 -5.98 10.43
N VAL A 179 0.36 -6.82 9.56
CA VAL A 179 1.02 -8.07 9.98
C VAL A 179 2.32 -7.71 10.69
N GLY A 180 2.36 -8.05 11.97
CA GLY A 180 3.51 -7.78 12.82
C GLY A 180 4.71 -8.69 12.57
N TRP A 181 5.71 -8.59 13.43
CA TRP A 181 6.99 -9.30 13.25
C TRP A 181 7.07 -10.58 14.09
N GLU A 182 7.22 -10.45 15.40
CA GLU A 182 7.43 -11.60 16.30
C GLU A 182 6.41 -11.71 17.44
N LEU A 183 5.86 -10.59 17.89
CA LEU A 183 5.08 -10.57 19.12
C LEU A 183 3.63 -10.17 18.93
N TRP A 184 3.32 -9.30 17.99
CA TRP A 184 2.02 -8.65 17.90
C TRP A 184 1.49 -8.60 16.47
N GLU A 185 0.20 -8.88 16.30
CA GLU A 185 -0.59 -8.43 15.17
C GLU A 185 -1.29 -7.12 15.52
N LEU A 186 -1.34 -6.16 14.60
CA LEU A 186 -1.67 -4.78 14.91
C LEU A 186 -2.87 -4.30 14.11
N VAL A 187 -3.78 -3.58 14.76
CA VAL A 187 -4.88 -2.88 14.09
C VAL A 187 -4.79 -1.39 14.37
N TYR A 188 -4.75 -0.60 13.30
CA TYR A 188 -4.65 0.84 13.38
C TYR A 188 -5.92 1.53 12.91
N ARG A 189 -6.33 2.59 13.62
CA ARG A 189 -7.24 3.61 13.11
C ARG A 189 -6.41 4.73 12.54
N VAL A 190 -6.39 4.87 11.22
CA VAL A 190 -5.43 5.70 10.49
C VAL A 190 -5.98 7.09 10.22
N LYS A 191 -5.18 8.11 10.52
CA LYS A 191 -5.42 9.52 10.18
C LYS A 191 -4.27 10.09 9.36
N ALA A 192 -4.49 11.23 8.75
CA ALA A 192 -3.47 11.97 8.02
C ALA A 192 -2.25 12.27 8.91
N GLY A 193 -1.07 11.90 8.43
CA GLY A 193 0.21 12.18 9.11
C GLY A 193 0.60 11.22 10.23
N ASP A 194 -0.22 10.20 10.52
CA ASP A 194 0.09 9.23 11.57
C ASP A 194 1.36 8.43 11.25
N ASN A 195 2.16 8.22 12.29
CA ASN A 195 3.36 7.36 12.29
C ASN A 195 3.11 6.19 13.27
N PHE A 196 3.10 4.97 12.79
CA PHE A 196 2.81 3.79 13.62
C PHE A 196 4.05 3.08 14.18
N GLY A 197 5.23 3.68 13.95
CA GLY A 197 6.45 3.37 14.69
C GLY A 197 7.30 2.24 14.12
N TRP A 198 6.84 1.42 13.18
CA TRP A 198 7.71 0.44 12.54
C TRP A 198 8.88 1.16 11.82
N SER A 199 10.12 0.80 11.98
CA SER A 199 10.64 -0.37 12.72
C SER A 199 11.33 0.03 14.06
N LEU A 200 11.00 1.19 14.60
CA LEU A 200 11.43 1.53 15.97
C LEU A 200 10.69 0.67 16.99
N MET A 201 9.42 0.40 16.69
CA MET A 201 8.48 -0.30 17.55
C MET A 201 7.71 -1.36 16.75
N GLU A 202 7.34 -2.46 17.40
CA GLU A 202 6.27 -3.38 17.03
C GLU A 202 5.16 -3.23 18.06
N GLY A 203 4.11 -2.43 17.75
CA GLY A 203 3.14 -2.03 18.75
C GLY A 203 3.82 -1.33 19.93
N ARG A 204 3.66 -1.90 21.13
CA ARG A 204 4.32 -1.41 22.36
C ARG A 204 5.76 -1.89 22.54
N GLN A 205 6.22 -2.84 21.73
CA GLN A 205 7.52 -3.46 21.88
C GLN A 205 8.60 -2.71 21.13
N PRO A 206 9.71 -2.27 21.77
CA PRO A 206 10.87 -1.73 21.06
C PRO A 206 11.55 -2.78 20.17
N VAL A 207 11.93 -2.39 18.95
CA VAL A 207 12.66 -3.22 17.98
C VAL A 207 14.01 -2.55 17.66
N HIS A 208 13.98 -1.43 16.96
CA HIS A 208 15.16 -0.65 16.58
C HIS A 208 15.07 0.77 17.16
N SER A 209 14.97 0.87 18.49
CA SER A 209 14.81 2.17 19.19
C SER A 209 15.96 3.15 18.97
N GLU A 210 17.12 2.66 18.51
CA GLU A 210 18.30 3.47 18.16
C GLU A 210 18.17 4.18 16.81
N ARG A 211 17.25 3.76 15.94
CA ARG A 211 17.07 4.38 14.62
C ARG A 211 16.39 5.73 14.72
N LYS A 212 16.64 6.58 13.73
CA LYS A 212 16.01 7.90 13.65
C LYS A 212 14.51 7.77 13.37
N ARG A 213 13.70 8.40 14.21
CA ARG A 213 12.25 8.54 13.99
C ARG A 213 11.96 9.49 12.82
N GLY A 214 10.91 9.17 12.06
CA GLY A 214 10.31 10.06 11.08
C GLY A 214 9.73 11.35 11.69
N PRO A 215 9.21 12.27 10.87
CA PRO A 215 8.89 13.64 11.28
C PRO A 215 7.75 13.77 12.30
N THR A 216 6.84 12.79 12.37
CA THR A 216 5.66 12.87 13.27
C THR A 216 5.79 11.94 14.48
N PRO A 217 5.08 12.24 15.58
CA PRO A 217 5.04 11.38 16.77
C PRO A 217 4.49 9.99 16.44
N ILE A 218 4.96 8.98 17.20
CA ILE A 218 4.43 7.62 17.08
C ILE A 218 3.04 7.56 17.73
N VAL A 219 2.09 6.98 16.99
CA VAL A 219 0.71 6.72 17.42
C VAL A 219 0.59 5.22 17.75
N PRO A 220 0.10 4.84 18.93
CA PRO A 220 -0.08 3.44 19.28
C PRO A 220 -1.19 2.80 18.44
N PRO A 221 -1.17 1.46 18.27
CA PRO A 221 -2.26 0.73 17.65
C PRO A 221 -3.55 0.83 18.48
N ALA A 222 -4.68 0.72 17.80
CA ALA A 222 -5.99 0.62 18.46
C ALA A 222 -6.21 -0.76 19.09
N VAL A 223 -5.64 -1.81 18.49
CA VAL A 223 -5.67 -3.19 18.99
C VAL A 223 -4.30 -3.84 18.76
N GLU A 224 -3.83 -4.57 19.75
CA GLU A 224 -2.66 -5.45 19.69
C GLU A 224 -3.12 -6.89 20.06
N ILE A 225 -2.85 -7.83 19.17
CA ILE A 225 -3.17 -9.24 19.35
C ILE A 225 -1.83 -9.99 19.51
N PRO A 226 -1.57 -10.62 20.65
CA PRO A 226 -0.30 -11.33 20.84
C PRO A 226 -0.23 -12.56 19.92
N HIS A 227 0.95 -12.92 19.44
CA HIS A 227 1.16 -14.09 18.59
C HIS A 227 0.81 -15.43 19.26
N THR A 228 0.61 -15.43 20.58
CA THR A 228 0.03 -16.58 21.30
C THR A 228 -1.46 -16.79 21.02
N GLU A 229 -2.17 -15.76 20.53
CA GLU A 229 -3.59 -15.80 20.21
C GLU A 229 -3.86 -15.76 18.69
N GLY A 230 -2.98 -15.12 17.90
CA GLY A 230 -3.11 -15.02 16.46
C GLY A 230 -1.80 -14.60 15.80
N ALA A 231 -1.32 -15.39 14.86
CA ALA A 231 0.00 -15.23 14.25
C ALA A 231 0.02 -14.46 12.92
N SER A 232 -1.13 -14.02 12.40
CA SER A 232 -1.21 -13.18 11.21
C SER A 232 -2.60 -12.57 11.05
N ILE A 233 -2.68 -11.24 10.99
CA ILE A 233 -3.92 -10.54 10.68
C ILE A 233 -4.09 -10.42 9.17
N THR A 234 -5.13 -11.04 8.62
CA THR A 234 -5.36 -11.12 7.17
C THR A 234 -6.71 -10.55 6.73
N GLY A 235 -7.49 -10.03 7.64
CA GLY A 235 -8.80 -9.46 7.39
C GLY A 235 -8.93 -8.03 7.91
N GLY A 236 -10.03 -7.33 7.50
CA GLY A 236 -10.38 -5.99 7.94
C GLY A 236 -11.65 -5.50 7.28
#